data_facd4a66b191868fb73665ad21d1376b
#
_entry.id   facd4a66b191868fb73665ad21d1376b
#
_cell.length_a   1.000
_cell.length_b   1.000
_cell.length_c   1.000
_cell.angle_alpha   90.00
_cell.angle_beta   90.00
_cell.angle_gamma   90.00
#
_symmetry.space_group_name_H-M   'P 1'
#
loop_
_entity.id
_entity.type
_entity.pdbx_description
1 polymer ?
#
loop_
_entity_poly.entity_id
_entity_poly.type
_entity_poly.pdbx_seq_one_letter_code
_entity_poly.pdbx_strand_id
1 'polypeptide(L)'
;SRPGTVARAIEPGGRAAGSPARCDSSILRHIPGHFAGLPAPRAQSRLALLAMTTTHFGFESVEEADKARRVRGVFDSVAPKYDVMNDLMSAGLHRAWKAYTVMVANLREGAQVLDIAGGTGDLALAFARQVGLKGRVVLTDINQSMLRQGRDRLLDAGCVLDALVCDAEKLPFADAQFDVVSVAFGLRNMTHKDQALAEMARVLRPGGKLLVLEFSRVAKPLEKAYDWYSFHVLPRLGRWVAKDESSYRYLAESIRMHPGQEELKTMMLNNGFGHVDYHNLTGGLVALHVGIKC
;
A
#
# COMPACT_ATOMS: atom_id res chain seq x y z
N SER A 1 -10.05 1.36 -60.30
CA SER A 1 -8.67 1.51 -60.78
C SER A 1 -7.72 1.53 -59.60
N ARG A 2 -6.98 0.46 -59.38
CA ARG A 2 -5.72 0.40 -58.66
C ARG A 2 -4.60 0.89 -59.61
N PRO A 3 -3.40 1.31 -59.21
CA PRO A 3 -2.43 0.66 -58.32
C PRO A 3 -1.68 1.68 -57.44
N GLY A 4 -0.70 1.43 -56.59
CA GLY A 4 0.32 0.44 -56.54
C GLY A 4 1.18 0.54 -55.26
N THR A 5 1.70 -0.56 -54.91
CA THR A 5 2.68 -0.95 -53.91
C THR A 5 4.03 -0.29 -54.09
N VAL A 6 4.71 0.18 -53.00
CA VAL A 6 6.19 0.06 -52.92
C VAL A 6 6.58 -0.23 -51.47
N ALA A 7 6.99 -1.44 -51.24
CA ALA A 7 7.77 -1.87 -50.08
C ALA A 7 9.23 -1.45 -50.25
N ARG A 8 9.85 -0.87 -49.22
CA ARG A 8 11.32 -0.77 -49.14
C ARG A 8 11.81 -1.54 -47.95
N ALA A 9 12.45 -2.64 -48.23
CA ALA A 9 13.27 -3.40 -47.32
C ALA A 9 14.53 -2.59 -46.95
N ILE A 10 14.93 -2.65 -45.70
CA ILE A 10 16.28 -2.26 -45.27
C ILE A 10 16.91 -3.49 -44.63
N GLU A 11 18.00 -3.92 -45.22
CA GLU A 11 18.86 -5.04 -44.82
C GLU A 11 19.70 -4.68 -43.58
N PRO A 12 20.16 -5.72 -42.83
CA PRO A 12 20.95 -5.54 -41.61
C PRO A 12 22.45 -5.46 -41.88
N GLY A 13 23.09 -4.40 -41.44
CA GLY A 13 24.53 -4.19 -41.46
C GLY A 13 25.23 -4.54 -40.15
N GLY A 14 26.05 -5.57 -40.19
CA GLY A 14 27.46 -5.60 -39.81
C GLY A 14 27.85 -5.51 -38.33
N ARG A 15 28.31 -6.64 -37.82
CA ARG A 15 29.07 -6.90 -36.59
C ARG A 15 30.29 -6.00 -36.41
N ALA A 16 30.58 -5.60 -35.15
CA ALA A 16 31.96 -5.48 -34.68
C ALA A 16 32.03 -6.00 -33.24
N ALA A 17 32.75 -7.08 -33.07
CA ALA A 17 33.13 -7.70 -31.80
C ALA A 17 34.34 -6.93 -31.22
N GLY A 18 34.19 -6.36 -30.01
CA GLY A 18 35.29 -5.84 -29.21
C GLY A 18 35.68 -6.84 -28.14
N SER A 19 36.88 -7.37 -28.25
CA SER A 19 37.53 -8.31 -27.35
C SER A 19 37.86 -7.71 -25.98
N PRO A 20 37.81 -8.47 -24.87
CA PRO A 20 38.13 -7.93 -23.53
C PRO A 20 39.67 -7.81 -23.38
N ALA A 21 40.11 -6.64 -22.92
CA ALA A 21 41.48 -6.35 -22.55
C ALA A 21 41.92 -7.22 -21.35
N ARG A 22 42.99 -7.99 -21.55
CA ARG A 22 43.72 -8.70 -20.50
C ARG A 22 44.51 -7.70 -19.69
N CYS A 23 44.32 -7.75 -18.36
CA CYS A 23 45.17 -7.04 -17.38
C CYS A 23 46.52 -7.81 -17.27
N ASP A 24 47.59 -7.12 -17.61
CA ASP A 24 48.95 -7.62 -17.53
C ASP A 24 49.48 -7.56 -16.07
N SER A 25 49.93 -8.71 -15.55
CA SER A 25 50.41 -8.94 -14.21
C SER A 25 51.92 -8.89 -14.15
N SER A 26 52.53 -7.73 -14.38
CA SER A 26 53.98 -7.59 -14.28
C SER A 26 54.44 -6.19 -13.82
N ILE A 27 54.14 -5.79 -12.62
CA ILE A 27 54.93 -4.78 -11.88
C ILE A 27 54.77 -5.03 -10.37
N LEU A 28 55.54 -5.95 -9.82
CA LEU A 28 55.85 -6.06 -8.41
C LEU A 28 57.26 -6.59 -8.23
N ARG A 29 58.23 -5.69 -8.27
CA ARG A 29 59.58 -5.98 -7.70
C ARG A 29 60.08 -4.77 -6.90
N HIS A 30 60.43 -5.11 -5.63
CA HIS A 30 61.38 -4.42 -4.73
C HIS A 30 60.93 -3.17 -4.01
N ILE A 31 60.51 -3.38 -2.75
CA ILE A 31 60.85 -2.50 -1.62
C ILE A 31 61.17 -3.41 -0.44
N PRO A 32 62.42 -3.41 0.14
CA PRO A 32 62.72 -4.07 1.41
C PRO A 32 62.49 -3.04 2.52
N GLY A 33 61.68 -3.38 3.49
CA GLY A 33 61.47 -2.50 4.66
C GLY A 33 60.78 -3.25 5.79
N HIS A 34 61.61 -3.58 6.82
CA HIS A 34 61.20 -4.09 8.10
C HIS A 34 59.99 -3.40 8.68
N PHE A 35 58.94 -4.16 9.00
CA PHE A 35 57.99 -3.84 10.05
C PHE A 35 57.72 -5.08 10.89
N ALA A 36 58.43 -5.13 12.04
CA ALA A 36 58.14 -6.05 13.12
C ALA A 36 56.91 -5.57 13.90
N GLY A 37 56.01 -6.48 14.19
CA GLY A 37 55.19 -6.49 15.38
C GLY A 37 54.04 -5.49 15.46
N LEU A 38 52.95 -5.72 14.71
CA LEU A 38 51.61 -5.28 15.14
C LEU A 38 50.79 -6.54 15.44
N PRO A 39 50.14 -6.64 16.63
CA PRO A 39 49.27 -7.76 16.93
C PRO A 39 48.09 -7.73 15.97
N ALA A 40 47.76 -8.89 15.39
CA ALA A 40 46.57 -9.07 14.57
C ALA A 40 45.35 -8.51 15.30
N PRO A 41 44.51 -7.73 14.64
CA PRO A 41 43.23 -7.32 15.24
C PRO A 41 42.45 -8.59 15.55
N ARG A 42 42.23 -8.84 16.85
CA ARG A 42 41.28 -9.85 17.31
C ARG A 42 40.03 -9.64 16.51
N ALA A 43 39.60 -10.64 15.76
CA ALA A 43 38.27 -10.76 15.17
C ALA A 43 37.28 -10.75 16.33
N GLN A 44 36.94 -9.55 16.79
CA GLN A 44 35.76 -9.33 17.56
C GLN A 44 34.64 -9.58 16.56
N SER A 45 34.08 -10.78 16.65
CA SER A 45 32.78 -11.13 16.06
C SER A 45 31.80 -10.02 16.38
N ARG A 46 31.62 -9.10 15.45
CA ARG A 46 30.46 -8.28 15.36
C ARG A 46 29.30 -9.23 14.95
N LEU A 47 28.89 -10.06 15.87
CA LEU A 47 27.47 -10.37 15.99
C LEU A 47 26.84 -9.03 16.36
N ALA A 48 26.55 -8.23 15.34
CA ALA A 48 25.54 -7.21 15.46
C ALA A 48 24.30 -7.97 15.93
N LEU A 49 24.00 -7.82 17.22
CA LEU A 49 22.71 -8.14 17.79
C LEU A 49 21.76 -7.29 16.95
N LEU A 50 21.21 -7.88 15.88
CA LEU A 50 20.07 -7.31 15.16
C LEU A 50 19.04 -7.17 16.25
N ALA A 51 18.86 -5.96 16.75
CA ALA A 51 17.75 -5.65 17.62
C ALA A 51 16.52 -6.06 16.83
N MET A 52 15.88 -7.16 17.26
CA MET A 52 14.66 -7.64 16.63
C MET A 52 13.63 -6.57 16.87
N THR A 53 13.36 -5.79 15.83
CA THR A 53 12.32 -4.75 15.88
C THR A 53 10.98 -5.44 15.96
N THR A 54 10.19 -5.11 16.98
CA THR A 54 8.86 -5.69 17.19
C THR A 54 7.78 -4.70 16.82
N THR A 55 6.69 -5.21 16.31
CA THR A 55 5.50 -4.46 15.93
C THR A 55 4.24 -5.17 16.42
N HIS A 56 3.08 -4.62 16.14
CA HIS A 56 1.79 -5.18 16.56
C HIS A 56 1.08 -5.90 15.41
N PHE A 57 0.60 -7.10 15.69
CA PHE A 57 -0.37 -7.83 14.88
C PHE A 57 -1.64 -8.03 15.73
N GLY A 58 -2.60 -7.12 15.58
CA GLY A 58 -3.65 -6.97 16.58
C GLY A 58 -3.05 -6.59 17.94
N PHE A 59 -3.40 -7.32 18.99
CA PHE A 59 -2.82 -7.12 20.33
C PHE A 59 -1.54 -7.91 20.58
N GLU A 60 -1.15 -8.79 19.64
CA GLU A 60 0.07 -9.58 19.76
C GLU A 60 1.29 -8.78 19.32
N SER A 61 2.39 -8.83 20.10
CA SER A 61 3.70 -8.32 19.68
C SER A 61 4.40 -9.37 18.83
N VAL A 62 4.81 -9.00 17.61
CA VAL A 62 5.45 -9.88 16.63
C VAL A 62 6.69 -9.21 16.05
N GLU A 63 7.59 -9.98 15.47
CA GLU A 63 8.69 -9.44 14.70
C GLU A 63 8.18 -8.71 13.46
N GLU A 64 8.79 -7.58 13.11
CA GLU A 64 8.37 -6.79 11.93
C GLU A 64 8.39 -7.62 10.64
N ALA A 65 9.42 -8.46 10.47
CA ALA A 65 9.54 -9.36 9.32
C ALA A 65 8.36 -10.35 9.19
N ASP A 66 7.74 -10.71 10.32
CA ASP A 66 6.62 -11.65 10.38
C ASP A 66 5.27 -10.98 10.15
N LYS A 67 5.12 -9.70 10.48
CA LYS A 67 3.84 -9.00 10.38
C LYS A 67 3.27 -9.03 8.97
N ALA A 68 4.05 -8.65 7.96
CA ALA A 68 3.60 -8.64 6.57
C ALA A 68 3.13 -10.04 6.10
N ARG A 69 3.84 -11.10 6.54
CA ARG A 69 3.47 -12.49 6.24
C ARG A 69 2.14 -12.88 6.91
N ARG A 70 1.97 -12.54 8.20
CA ARG A 70 0.73 -12.83 8.94
C ARG A 70 -0.47 -12.06 8.37
N VAL A 71 -0.30 -10.77 8.08
CA VAL A 71 -1.33 -9.94 7.43
C VAL A 71 -1.73 -10.53 6.08
N ARG A 72 -0.75 -10.94 5.27
CA ARG A 72 -1.03 -11.62 3.99
C ARG A 72 -1.87 -12.89 4.20
N GLY A 73 -1.52 -13.73 5.18
CA GLY A 73 -2.28 -14.94 5.51
C GLY A 73 -3.74 -14.66 5.87
N VAL A 74 -4.00 -13.59 6.65
CA VAL A 74 -5.37 -13.15 6.96
C VAL A 74 -6.13 -12.80 5.68
N PHE A 75 -5.55 -12.00 4.79
CA PHE A 75 -6.23 -11.58 3.55
C PHE A 75 -6.37 -12.73 2.55
N ASP A 76 -5.43 -13.66 2.47
CA ASP A 76 -5.55 -14.86 1.64
C ASP A 76 -6.71 -15.75 2.10
N SER A 77 -6.93 -15.89 3.42
CA SER A 77 -8.03 -16.70 3.96
C SER A 77 -9.41 -16.08 3.70
N VAL A 78 -9.51 -14.74 3.76
CA VAL A 78 -10.79 -14.04 3.60
C VAL A 78 -11.05 -13.59 2.16
N ALA A 79 -10.06 -13.61 1.27
CA ALA A 79 -10.18 -13.12 -0.10
C ALA A 79 -11.43 -13.66 -0.85
N PRO A 80 -11.79 -14.96 -0.77
CA PRO A 80 -12.98 -15.48 -1.46
C PRO A 80 -14.31 -14.93 -0.91
N LYS A 81 -14.30 -14.37 0.32
CA LYS A 81 -15.48 -13.85 1.01
C LYS A 81 -15.28 -12.41 1.49
N TYR A 82 -14.33 -11.71 0.89
CA TYR A 82 -13.92 -10.37 1.32
C TYR A 82 -15.07 -9.37 1.37
N ASP A 83 -15.93 -9.36 0.35
CA ASP A 83 -17.11 -8.48 0.32
C ASP A 83 -18.10 -8.83 1.44
N VAL A 84 -18.34 -10.13 1.70
CA VAL A 84 -19.19 -10.59 2.81
C VAL A 84 -18.61 -10.16 4.15
N MET A 85 -17.30 -10.25 4.32
CA MET A 85 -16.62 -9.78 5.53
C MET A 85 -16.84 -8.28 5.73
N ASN A 86 -16.63 -7.48 4.70
CA ASN A 86 -16.85 -6.03 4.74
C ASN A 86 -18.32 -5.69 5.04
N ASP A 87 -19.27 -6.40 4.43
CA ASP A 87 -20.69 -6.23 4.71
C ASP A 87 -21.03 -6.53 6.17
N LEU A 88 -20.54 -7.62 6.71
CA LEU A 88 -20.75 -7.99 8.12
C LEU A 88 -20.15 -6.96 9.08
N MET A 89 -18.90 -6.52 8.81
CA MET A 89 -18.21 -5.55 9.68
C MET A 89 -18.84 -4.18 9.68
N SER A 90 -19.45 -3.76 8.56
CA SER A 90 -19.94 -2.41 8.35
C SER A 90 -21.46 -2.34 8.19
N ALA A 91 -22.19 -3.46 8.30
CA ALA A 91 -23.59 -3.55 7.92
C ALA A 91 -23.87 -2.97 6.51
N GLY A 92 -22.93 -3.19 5.57
CA GLY A 92 -22.99 -2.66 4.20
C GLY A 92 -22.61 -1.19 4.04
N LEU A 93 -22.35 -0.47 5.13
CA LEU A 93 -22.02 0.97 5.11
C LEU A 93 -20.71 1.29 4.40
N HIS A 94 -19.79 0.33 4.29
CA HIS A 94 -18.51 0.54 3.59
C HIS A 94 -18.71 1.05 2.14
N ARG A 95 -19.80 0.68 1.48
CA ARG A 95 -20.12 1.17 0.13
C ARG A 95 -20.44 2.66 0.12
N ALA A 96 -21.22 3.12 1.10
CA ALA A 96 -21.54 4.54 1.27
C ALA A 96 -20.27 5.36 1.63
N TRP A 97 -19.40 4.83 2.50
CA TRP A 97 -18.14 5.49 2.84
C TRP A 97 -17.19 5.59 1.64
N LYS A 98 -17.08 4.52 0.85
CA LYS A 98 -16.29 4.54 -0.41
C LYS A 98 -16.89 5.53 -1.42
N ALA A 99 -18.21 5.56 -1.59
CA ALA A 99 -18.88 6.53 -2.47
C ALA A 99 -18.62 7.97 -2.01
N TYR A 100 -18.67 8.24 -0.70
CA TYR A 100 -18.30 9.53 -0.14
C TYR A 100 -16.85 9.89 -0.42
N THR A 101 -15.92 8.96 -0.28
CA THR A 101 -14.50 9.16 -0.60
C THR A 101 -14.31 9.55 -2.07
N VAL A 102 -15.02 8.87 -2.98
CA VAL A 102 -14.99 9.17 -4.42
C VAL A 102 -15.54 10.58 -4.71
N MET A 103 -16.59 10.99 -4.01
CA MET A 103 -17.13 12.35 -4.11
C MET A 103 -16.12 13.40 -3.62
N VAL A 104 -15.47 13.17 -2.47
CA VAL A 104 -14.47 14.09 -1.88
C VAL A 104 -13.18 14.12 -2.72
N ALA A 105 -12.85 13.03 -3.42
CA ALA A 105 -11.75 13.01 -4.38
C ALA A 105 -11.91 14.12 -5.41
N ASN A 106 -13.13 14.35 -5.88
CA ASN A 106 -13.48 15.39 -6.84
C ASN A 106 -12.52 15.39 -8.04
N LEU A 107 -12.39 14.22 -8.67
CA LEU A 107 -11.45 13.99 -9.75
C LEU A 107 -11.87 14.74 -11.02
N ARG A 108 -10.88 15.27 -11.73
CA ARG A 108 -11.08 15.85 -13.07
C ARG A 108 -10.82 14.78 -14.14
N GLU A 109 -11.42 14.92 -15.29
CA GLU A 109 -11.07 14.12 -16.46
C GLU A 109 -9.55 14.28 -16.73
N GLY A 110 -8.87 13.16 -16.98
CA GLY A 110 -7.43 13.14 -17.23
C GLY A 110 -6.55 13.02 -15.97
N ALA A 111 -7.13 13.00 -14.76
CA ALA A 111 -6.36 12.90 -13.52
C ALA A 111 -5.57 11.57 -13.42
N GLN A 112 -4.42 11.63 -12.76
CA GLN A 112 -3.56 10.49 -12.45
C GLN A 112 -3.82 10.06 -11.00
N VAL A 113 -4.31 8.84 -10.79
CA VAL A 113 -4.74 8.35 -9.47
C VAL A 113 -3.97 7.08 -9.11
N LEU A 114 -3.54 6.97 -7.86
CA LEU A 114 -2.97 5.76 -7.28
C LEU A 114 -3.88 5.27 -6.15
N ASP A 115 -4.38 4.04 -6.27
CA ASP A 115 -5.16 3.37 -5.23
C ASP A 115 -4.30 2.33 -4.53
N ILE A 116 -3.90 2.61 -3.29
CA ILE A 116 -2.98 1.81 -2.48
C ILE A 116 -3.78 0.87 -1.58
N ALA A 117 -3.31 -0.37 -1.48
CA ALA A 117 -4.02 -1.44 -0.79
C ALA A 117 -5.49 -1.55 -1.27
N GLY A 118 -5.68 -1.38 -2.58
CA GLY A 118 -7.00 -1.28 -3.19
C GLY A 118 -7.75 -2.61 -3.30
N GLY A 119 -7.06 -3.73 -3.01
CA GLY A 119 -7.67 -5.06 -2.88
C GLY A 119 -8.48 -5.47 -4.11
N THR A 120 -9.78 -5.60 -3.94
CA THR A 120 -10.73 -6.00 -5.00
C THR A 120 -11.12 -4.86 -5.97
N GLY A 121 -10.49 -3.67 -5.86
CA GLY A 121 -10.57 -2.61 -6.86
C GLY A 121 -11.82 -1.75 -6.84
N ASP A 122 -12.61 -1.73 -5.77
CA ASP A 122 -13.85 -0.95 -5.67
C ASP A 122 -13.65 0.54 -5.93
N LEU A 123 -12.65 1.15 -5.25
CA LEU A 123 -12.34 2.56 -5.43
C LEU A 123 -11.69 2.81 -6.79
N ALA A 124 -10.75 1.95 -7.21
CA ALA A 124 -10.09 2.05 -8.50
C ALA A 124 -11.11 2.07 -9.66
N LEU A 125 -12.14 1.20 -9.62
CA LEU A 125 -13.21 1.20 -10.61
C LEU A 125 -14.02 2.51 -10.61
N ALA A 126 -14.35 3.01 -9.42
CA ALA A 126 -15.11 4.25 -9.30
C ALA A 126 -14.29 5.47 -9.76
N PHE A 127 -13.02 5.51 -9.46
CA PHE A 127 -12.09 6.54 -9.94
C PHE A 127 -11.92 6.49 -11.47
N ALA A 128 -11.77 5.29 -12.04
CA ALA A 128 -11.61 5.13 -13.48
C ALA A 128 -12.76 5.73 -14.27
N ARG A 129 -14.00 5.58 -13.76
CA ARG A 129 -15.18 6.18 -14.36
C ARG A 129 -15.18 7.71 -14.34
N GLN A 130 -14.53 8.32 -13.30
CA GLN A 130 -14.45 9.78 -13.19
C GLN A 130 -13.32 10.37 -14.03
N VAL A 131 -12.14 9.73 -14.04
CA VAL A 131 -10.99 10.27 -14.79
C VAL A 131 -11.12 10.10 -16.29
N GLY A 132 -12.00 9.21 -16.75
CA GLY A 132 -12.27 8.96 -18.18
C GLY A 132 -11.06 8.39 -18.92
N LEU A 133 -11.17 8.36 -20.26
CA LEU A 133 -10.14 7.74 -21.12
C LEU A 133 -8.80 8.48 -21.14
N LYS A 134 -8.77 9.75 -20.77
CA LYS A 134 -7.54 10.56 -20.70
C LYS A 134 -6.83 10.45 -19.37
N GLY A 135 -7.51 9.93 -18.35
CA GLY A 135 -6.94 9.73 -17.02
C GLY A 135 -6.28 8.35 -16.88
N ARG A 136 -5.62 8.17 -15.77
CA ARG A 136 -4.98 6.90 -15.41
C ARG A 136 -5.27 6.57 -13.95
N VAL A 137 -5.69 5.35 -13.69
CA VAL A 137 -5.79 4.80 -12.34
C VAL A 137 -4.86 3.61 -12.24
N VAL A 138 -4.01 3.59 -11.22
CA VAL A 138 -3.15 2.45 -10.90
C VAL A 138 -3.66 1.80 -9.63
N LEU A 139 -4.01 0.53 -9.70
CA LEU A 139 -4.41 -0.28 -8.56
C LEU A 139 -3.18 -0.99 -7.98
N THR A 140 -2.92 -0.82 -6.68
CA THR A 140 -1.81 -1.51 -6.02
C THR A 140 -2.27 -2.24 -4.76
N ASP A 141 -1.64 -3.38 -4.49
CA ASP A 141 -1.81 -4.12 -3.24
C ASP A 141 -0.55 -4.95 -2.96
N ILE A 142 -0.22 -5.18 -1.69
CA ILE A 142 0.86 -6.10 -1.31
C ILE A 142 0.43 -7.57 -1.45
N ASN A 143 -0.88 -7.84 -1.42
CA ASN A 143 -1.46 -9.16 -1.53
C ASN A 143 -1.82 -9.47 -2.99
N GLN A 144 -1.08 -10.41 -3.59
CA GLN A 144 -1.28 -10.82 -4.98
C GLN A 144 -2.65 -11.45 -5.23
N SER A 145 -3.20 -12.19 -4.26
CA SER A 145 -4.51 -12.87 -4.40
C SER A 145 -5.63 -11.84 -4.48
N MET A 146 -5.59 -10.83 -3.61
CA MET A 146 -6.54 -9.70 -3.63
C MET A 146 -6.46 -8.92 -4.94
N LEU A 147 -5.23 -8.62 -5.38
CA LEU A 147 -5.01 -7.87 -6.62
C LEU A 147 -5.50 -8.62 -7.85
N ARG A 148 -5.33 -9.95 -7.91
CA ARG A 148 -5.88 -10.78 -8.99
C ARG A 148 -7.40 -10.70 -9.05
N GLN A 149 -8.07 -10.84 -7.92
CA GLN A 149 -9.53 -10.69 -7.85
C GLN A 149 -9.97 -9.29 -8.28
N GLY A 150 -9.25 -8.25 -7.85
CA GLY A 150 -9.50 -6.87 -8.26
C GLY A 150 -9.38 -6.69 -9.77
N ARG A 151 -8.30 -7.18 -10.35
CA ARG A 151 -8.08 -7.14 -11.81
C ARG A 151 -9.19 -7.86 -12.57
N ASP A 152 -9.54 -9.08 -12.16
CA ASP A 152 -10.54 -9.88 -12.85
C ASP A 152 -11.91 -9.18 -12.78
N ARG A 153 -12.27 -8.64 -11.62
CA ARG A 153 -13.50 -7.84 -11.44
C ARG A 153 -13.52 -6.55 -12.29
N LEU A 154 -12.38 -5.87 -12.42
CA LEU A 154 -12.26 -4.70 -13.28
C LEU A 154 -12.46 -5.07 -14.74
N LEU A 155 -11.89 -6.18 -15.20
CA LEU A 155 -12.08 -6.71 -16.56
C LEU A 155 -13.55 -7.08 -16.82
N ASP A 156 -14.22 -7.74 -15.88
CA ASP A 156 -15.65 -8.07 -15.97
C ASP A 156 -16.53 -6.80 -16.05
N ALA A 157 -16.07 -5.72 -15.43
CA ALA A 157 -16.73 -4.41 -15.53
C ALA A 157 -16.37 -3.62 -16.79
N GLY A 158 -15.61 -4.22 -17.72
CA GLY A 158 -15.15 -3.57 -18.94
C GLY A 158 -14.08 -2.50 -18.73
N CYS A 159 -13.36 -2.54 -17.58
CA CYS A 159 -12.37 -1.55 -17.20
C CYS A 159 -10.97 -2.19 -17.14
N VAL A 160 -10.05 -1.71 -17.97
CA VAL A 160 -8.65 -2.16 -17.98
C VAL A 160 -7.80 -1.13 -17.26
N LEU A 161 -7.21 -1.50 -16.12
CA LEU A 161 -6.34 -0.65 -15.33
C LEU A 161 -4.97 -1.32 -15.11
N ASP A 162 -3.96 -0.48 -14.89
CA ASP A 162 -2.67 -0.97 -14.39
C ASP A 162 -2.85 -1.54 -12.98
N ALA A 163 -2.40 -2.77 -12.76
CA ALA A 163 -2.45 -3.44 -11.46
C ALA A 163 -1.05 -3.94 -11.08
N LEU A 164 -0.53 -3.50 -9.93
CA LEU A 164 0.85 -3.77 -9.52
C LEU A 164 0.92 -4.25 -8.08
N VAL A 165 1.62 -5.38 -7.85
CA VAL A 165 1.97 -5.83 -6.50
C VAL A 165 3.12 -4.99 -5.98
N CYS A 166 2.91 -4.21 -4.92
CA CYS A 166 3.98 -3.45 -4.28
C CYS A 166 3.69 -3.20 -2.80
N ASP A 167 4.76 -2.83 -2.09
CA ASP A 167 4.69 -2.39 -0.70
C ASP A 167 4.44 -0.87 -0.67
N ALA A 168 3.45 -0.44 0.10
CA ALA A 168 3.13 0.97 0.29
C ALA A 168 4.24 1.74 1.03
N GLU A 169 5.07 1.04 1.79
CA GLU A 169 6.22 1.60 2.50
C GLU A 169 7.41 1.86 1.56
N LYS A 170 7.35 1.36 0.31
CA LYS A 170 8.36 1.57 -0.74
C LYS A 170 7.73 1.53 -2.12
N LEU A 171 7.11 2.61 -2.52
CA LEU A 171 6.35 2.70 -3.77
C LEU A 171 7.29 2.76 -4.99
N PRO A 172 7.10 1.90 -6.02
CA PRO A 172 7.95 1.87 -7.21
C PRO A 172 7.54 2.92 -8.25
N PHE A 173 7.23 4.14 -7.80
CA PHE A 173 6.82 5.25 -8.65
C PHE A 173 7.75 6.43 -8.48
N ALA A 174 7.86 7.27 -9.51
CA ALA A 174 8.62 8.52 -9.46
C ALA A 174 7.94 9.55 -8.53
N ASP A 175 8.71 10.53 -8.08
CA ASP A 175 8.21 11.65 -7.33
C ASP A 175 7.21 12.47 -8.16
N ALA A 176 6.21 13.03 -7.49
CA ALA A 176 5.24 13.97 -8.08
C ALA A 176 4.53 13.42 -9.33
N GLN A 177 4.13 12.16 -9.32
CA GLN A 177 3.50 11.49 -10.47
C GLN A 177 1.97 11.55 -10.44
N PHE A 178 1.35 11.60 -9.26
CA PHE A 178 -0.10 11.46 -9.11
C PHE A 178 -0.77 12.75 -8.62
N ASP A 179 -2.00 12.98 -9.09
CA ASP A 179 -2.87 14.05 -8.62
C ASP A 179 -3.60 13.67 -7.34
N VAL A 180 -3.99 12.39 -7.23
CA VAL A 180 -4.65 11.83 -6.06
C VAL A 180 -4.06 10.48 -5.72
N VAL A 181 -3.84 10.25 -4.43
CA VAL A 181 -3.51 8.95 -3.83
C VAL A 181 -4.63 8.59 -2.87
N SER A 182 -5.09 7.34 -2.89
CA SER A 182 -6.09 6.82 -1.96
C SER A 182 -5.60 5.57 -1.24
N VAL A 183 -6.01 5.42 0.00
CA VAL A 183 -5.91 4.17 0.76
C VAL A 183 -7.19 4.00 1.59
N ALA A 184 -7.90 2.89 1.37
CA ALA A 184 -9.11 2.57 2.11
C ALA A 184 -8.97 1.27 2.87
N PHE A 185 -9.09 1.33 4.20
CA PHE A 185 -9.03 0.18 5.12
C PHE A 185 -7.73 -0.64 5.03
N GLY A 186 -6.66 -0.01 4.54
CA GLY A 186 -5.34 -0.62 4.36
C GLY A 186 -4.27 -0.11 5.32
N LEU A 187 -4.31 1.18 5.70
CA LEU A 187 -3.24 1.84 6.45
C LEU A 187 -2.99 1.19 7.83
N ARG A 188 -4.03 0.69 8.51
CA ARG A 188 -3.88 0.04 9.82
C ARG A 188 -3.00 -1.22 9.77
N ASN A 189 -2.91 -1.88 8.61
CA ASN A 189 -2.16 -3.12 8.41
C ASN A 189 -0.68 -2.88 8.10
N MET A 190 -0.29 -1.65 7.73
CA MET A 190 1.09 -1.29 7.41
C MET A 190 1.95 -1.29 8.68
N THR A 191 3.20 -1.72 8.56
CA THR A 191 4.13 -1.83 9.67
C THR A 191 4.63 -0.45 10.09
N HIS A 192 5.15 0.31 9.12
CA HIS A 192 5.69 1.66 9.30
C HIS A 192 4.77 2.69 8.62
N LYS A 193 3.71 3.08 9.34
CA LYS A 193 2.71 4.01 8.79
C LYS A 193 3.29 5.35 8.38
N ASP A 194 4.26 5.86 9.15
CA ASP A 194 4.94 7.12 8.82
C ASP A 194 5.71 7.01 7.49
N GLN A 195 6.41 5.90 7.28
CA GLN A 195 7.11 5.64 6.02
C GLN A 195 6.14 5.54 4.84
N ALA A 196 5.03 4.84 5.02
CA ALA A 196 3.99 4.74 3.99
C ALA A 196 3.37 6.12 3.67
N LEU A 197 3.09 6.94 4.69
CA LEU A 197 2.58 8.31 4.49
C LEU A 197 3.60 9.20 3.78
N ALA A 198 4.89 9.09 4.11
CA ALA A 198 5.97 9.80 3.42
C ALA A 198 6.09 9.38 1.95
N GLU A 199 5.98 8.09 1.64
CA GLU A 199 5.97 7.58 0.26
C GLU A 199 4.73 8.08 -0.51
N MET A 200 3.55 8.08 0.12
CA MET A 200 2.33 8.65 -0.47
C MET A 200 2.50 10.15 -0.77
N ALA A 201 3.12 10.90 0.15
CA ALA A 201 3.44 12.30 -0.08
C ALA A 201 4.47 12.46 -1.21
N ARG A 202 5.51 11.63 -1.28
CA ARG A 202 6.56 11.69 -2.30
C ARG A 202 5.97 11.55 -3.72
N VAL A 203 5.10 10.58 -3.93
CA VAL A 203 4.54 10.29 -5.26
C VAL A 203 3.44 11.26 -5.68
N LEU A 204 2.85 12.01 -4.75
CA LEU A 204 1.89 13.07 -5.04
C LEU A 204 2.59 14.30 -5.63
N ARG A 205 1.92 14.96 -6.55
CA ARG A 205 2.30 16.30 -7.03
C ARG A 205 2.09 17.36 -5.95
N PRO A 206 2.83 18.48 -5.95
CA PRO A 206 2.46 19.63 -5.14
C PRO A 206 0.99 20.03 -5.41
N GLY A 207 0.22 20.28 -4.35
CA GLY A 207 -1.24 20.47 -4.41
C GLY A 207 -2.04 19.20 -4.62
N GLY A 208 -1.41 18.04 -4.79
CA GLY A 208 -2.06 16.74 -4.88
C GLY A 208 -2.70 16.31 -3.56
N LYS A 209 -3.67 15.41 -3.63
CA LYS A 209 -4.54 15.03 -2.53
C LYS A 209 -4.32 13.58 -2.09
N LEU A 210 -4.08 13.35 -0.80
CA LEU A 210 -4.16 12.03 -0.17
C LEU A 210 -5.53 11.84 0.49
N LEU A 211 -6.16 10.70 0.22
CA LEU A 211 -7.42 10.27 0.82
C LEU A 211 -7.18 9.01 1.65
N VAL A 212 -7.33 9.10 2.97
CA VAL A 212 -7.21 7.95 3.88
C VAL A 212 -8.58 7.68 4.49
N LEU A 213 -9.25 6.64 4.02
CA LEU A 213 -10.49 6.14 4.59
C LEU A 213 -10.18 4.99 5.53
N GLU A 214 -10.37 5.16 6.83
CA GLU A 214 -10.00 4.14 7.80
C GLU A 214 -10.94 4.13 9.01
N PHE A 215 -11.04 2.97 9.66
CA PHE A 215 -11.69 2.89 10.97
C PHE A 215 -10.99 3.81 11.97
N SER A 216 -11.76 4.36 12.88
CA SER A 216 -11.25 5.34 13.83
C SER A 216 -11.96 5.23 15.18
N ARG A 217 -11.78 6.20 16.05
CA ARG A 217 -12.39 6.18 17.40
C ARG A 217 -13.83 6.64 17.34
N VAL A 218 -14.73 5.73 17.67
CA VAL A 218 -16.16 6.01 17.78
C VAL A 218 -16.44 7.03 18.86
N ALA A 219 -17.43 7.90 18.66
CA ALA A 219 -17.88 8.84 19.68
C ALA A 219 -18.26 8.12 20.99
N LYS A 220 -17.82 8.68 22.13
CA LYS A 220 -17.95 8.07 23.47
C LYS A 220 -19.28 7.38 23.78
N PRO A 221 -20.47 7.92 23.43
CA PRO A 221 -21.73 7.26 23.73
C PRO A 221 -21.91 5.91 23.03
N LEU A 222 -21.31 5.72 21.85
CA LEU A 222 -21.43 4.52 21.02
C LEU A 222 -20.28 3.52 21.26
N GLU A 223 -19.22 3.94 21.93
CA GLU A 223 -17.98 3.15 22.06
C GLU A 223 -18.22 1.80 22.72
N LYS A 224 -18.92 1.77 23.86
CA LYS A 224 -19.22 0.53 24.58
C LYS A 224 -20.05 -0.46 23.76
N ALA A 225 -21.03 0.04 23.01
CA ALA A 225 -21.89 -0.81 22.18
C ALA A 225 -21.10 -1.37 20.98
N TYR A 226 -20.26 -0.54 20.37
CA TYR A 226 -19.40 -0.95 19.26
C TYR A 226 -18.35 -1.97 19.68
N ASP A 227 -17.75 -1.80 20.87
CA ASP A 227 -16.78 -2.74 21.42
C ASP A 227 -17.42 -4.09 21.70
N TRP A 228 -18.58 -4.08 22.34
CA TRP A 228 -19.31 -5.31 22.58
C TRP A 228 -19.61 -6.04 21.27
N TYR A 229 -20.07 -5.31 20.25
CA TYR A 229 -20.30 -5.87 18.90
C TYR A 229 -19.02 -6.44 18.30
N SER A 230 -17.93 -5.65 18.30
CA SER A 230 -16.66 -6.00 17.65
C SER A 230 -15.98 -7.21 18.25
N PHE A 231 -16.04 -7.38 19.59
CA PHE A 231 -15.33 -8.47 20.27
C PHE A 231 -16.21 -9.69 20.57
N HIS A 232 -17.53 -9.53 20.57
CA HIS A 232 -18.43 -10.64 20.91
C HIS A 232 -19.26 -11.14 19.72
N VAL A 233 -19.68 -10.25 18.83
CA VAL A 233 -20.55 -10.61 17.70
C VAL A 233 -19.72 -10.92 16.44
N LEU A 234 -18.82 -10.04 16.03
CA LEU A 234 -18.06 -10.20 14.79
C LEU A 234 -17.27 -11.52 14.72
N PRO A 235 -16.51 -11.96 15.75
CA PRO A 235 -15.78 -13.22 15.68
C PRO A 235 -16.69 -14.43 15.54
N ARG A 236 -17.89 -14.39 16.20
CA ARG A 236 -18.88 -15.47 16.07
C ARG A 236 -19.51 -15.52 14.68
N LEU A 237 -19.82 -14.35 14.10
CA LEU A 237 -20.28 -14.26 12.71
C LEU A 237 -19.19 -14.73 11.74
N GLY A 238 -17.93 -14.35 11.97
CA GLY A 238 -16.79 -14.84 11.19
C GLY A 238 -16.66 -16.34 11.18
N ARG A 239 -16.82 -16.98 12.34
CA ARG A 239 -16.83 -18.45 12.46
C ARG A 239 -18.01 -19.09 11.70
N TRP A 240 -19.19 -18.50 11.80
CA TRP A 240 -20.40 -19.05 11.17
C TRP A 240 -20.40 -18.90 9.64
N VAL A 241 -20.01 -17.71 9.14
CA VAL A 241 -20.15 -17.35 7.73
C VAL A 241 -18.88 -17.70 6.93
N ALA A 242 -17.71 -17.40 7.49
CA ALA A 242 -16.44 -17.55 6.79
C ALA A 242 -15.61 -18.75 7.27
N LYS A 243 -15.97 -19.39 8.38
CA LYS A 243 -15.20 -20.45 9.08
C LYS A 243 -13.80 -19.96 9.51
N ASP A 244 -13.64 -18.66 9.76
CA ASP A 244 -12.38 -18.01 10.09
C ASP A 244 -12.57 -16.99 11.22
N GLU A 245 -12.60 -17.46 12.45
CA GLU A 245 -12.72 -16.61 13.64
C GLU A 245 -11.46 -15.76 13.85
N SER A 246 -10.29 -16.30 13.50
CA SER A 246 -9.00 -15.65 13.77
C SER A 246 -8.81 -14.37 12.96
N SER A 247 -9.16 -14.39 11.68
CA SER A 247 -9.08 -13.22 10.82
C SER A 247 -10.03 -12.10 11.26
N TYR A 248 -11.25 -12.45 11.68
CA TYR A 248 -12.21 -11.46 12.20
C TYR A 248 -11.77 -10.86 13.54
N ARG A 249 -11.14 -11.67 14.39
CA ARG A 249 -10.54 -11.17 15.65
C ARG A 249 -9.41 -10.21 15.35
N TYR A 250 -8.47 -10.58 14.47
CA TYR A 250 -7.40 -9.70 14.04
C TYR A 250 -7.92 -8.35 13.51
N LEU A 251 -9.00 -8.37 12.72
CA LEU A 251 -9.60 -7.14 12.21
C LEU A 251 -10.09 -6.23 13.34
N ALA A 252 -10.82 -6.77 14.32
CA ALA A 252 -11.30 -5.99 15.47
C ALA A 252 -10.13 -5.40 16.28
N GLU A 253 -9.09 -6.20 16.53
CA GLU A 253 -7.90 -5.79 17.26
C GLU A 253 -7.09 -4.74 16.49
N SER A 254 -6.89 -4.93 15.17
CA SER A 254 -6.15 -3.98 14.33
C SER A 254 -6.83 -2.61 14.25
N ILE A 255 -8.16 -2.56 14.26
CA ILE A 255 -8.95 -1.32 14.36
C ILE A 255 -8.65 -0.61 15.67
N ARG A 256 -8.59 -1.33 16.79
CA ARG A 256 -8.30 -0.75 18.11
C ARG A 256 -6.88 -0.20 18.24
N MET A 257 -5.93 -0.82 17.56
CA MET A 257 -4.52 -0.40 17.53
C MET A 257 -4.26 0.74 16.53
N HIS A 258 -5.25 1.09 15.70
CA HIS A 258 -5.09 2.18 14.73
C HIS A 258 -5.14 3.55 15.43
N PRO A 259 -4.34 4.54 14.98
CA PRO A 259 -4.42 5.91 15.48
C PRO A 259 -5.83 6.50 15.39
N GLY A 260 -6.19 7.31 16.36
CA GLY A 260 -7.42 8.11 16.31
C GLY A 260 -7.31 9.25 15.29
N GLN A 261 -8.43 9.99 15.09
CA GLN A 261 -8.53 11.03 14.05
C GLN A 261 -7.43 12.09 14.15
N GLU A 262 -7.25 12.68 15.32
CA GLU A 262 -6.25 13.75 15.53
C GLU A 262 -4.82 13.24 15.47
N GLU A 263 -4.59 12.01 15.93
CA GLU A 263 -3.28 11.37 15.86
C GLU A 263 -2.87 11.10 14.40
N LEU A 264 -3.78 10.53 13.60
CA LEU A 264 -3.51 10.32 12.18
C LEU A 264 -3.34 11.64 11.42
N LYS A 265 -4.15 12.66 11.73
CA LYS A 265 -3.96 14.01 11.19
C LYS A 265 -2.55 14.53 11.47
N THR A 266 -2.08 14.39 12.72
CA THR A 266 -0.73 14.81 13.12
C THR A 266 0.34 14.01 12.38
N MET A 267 0.18 12.69 12.25
CA MET A 267 1.10 11.85 11.48
C MET A 267 1.18 12.31 10.02
N MET A 268 0.06 12.60 9.38
CA MET A 268 0.06 13.11 8.00
C MET A 268 0.77 14.45 7.88
N LEU A 269 0.53 15.41 8.78
CA LEU A 269 1.23 16.70 8.81
C LEU A 269 2.74 16.52 8.94
N ASN A 270 3.20 15.59 9.79
CA ASN A 270 4.62 15.31 9.98
C ASN A 270 5.27 14.61 8.78
N ASN A 271 4.48 14.05 7.86
CA ASN A 271 4.95 13.29 6.71
C ASN A 271 4.72 13.99 5.36
N GLY A 272 4.73 15.33 5.33
CA GLY A 272 4.81 16.12 4.09
C GLY A 272 3.47 16.65 3.57
N PHE A 273 2.41 16.61 4.37
CA PHE A 273 1.15 17.26 4.05
C PHE A 273 1.05 18.59 4.78
N GLY A 274 0.85 19.69 4.06
CA GLY A 274 0.78 21.03 4.66
C GLY A 274 -0.59 21.39 5.22
N HIS A 275 -1.63 20.70 4.77
CA HIS A 275 -2.99 20.83 5.29
C HIS A 275 -3.64 19.47 5.37
N VAL A 276 -4.27 19.17 6.51
CA VAL A 276 -4.99 17.91 6.73
C VAL A 276 -6.29 18.19 7.49
N ASP A 277 -7.40 17.77 6.89
CA ASP A 277 -8.71 17.72 7.53
C ASP A 277 -9.25 16.29 7.55
N TYR A 278 -10.29 16.05 8.36
CA TYR A 278 -10.98 14.77 8.36
C TYR A 278 -12.50 14.93 8.51
N HIS A 279 -13.21 13.98 7.93
CA HIS A 279 -14.67 13.86 7.99
C HIS A 279 -15.02 12.60 8.80
N ASN A 280 -15.68 12.77 9.92
CA ASN A 280 -16.21 11.66 10.70
C ASN A 280 -17.45 11.08 10.01
N LEU A 281 -17.43 9.79 9.76
CA LEU A 281 -18.53 9.04 9.17
C LEU A 281 -19.12 8.09 10.22
N THR A 282 -20.44 7.95 10.22
CA THR A 282 -21.17 7.04 11.13
C THR A 282 -20.74 7.22 12.60
N GLY A 283 -20.80 8.47 13.10
CA GLY A 283 -20.46 8.78 14.49
C GLY A 283 -18.98 8.58 14.85
N GLY A 284 -18.08 8.69 13.90
CA GLY A 284 -16.63 8.52 14.07
C GLY A 284 -16.14 7.08 13.96
N LEU A 285 -17.04 6.12 13.66
CA LEU A 285 -16.64 4.73 13.41
C LEU A 285 -15.60 4.62 12.30
N VAL A 286 -15.75 5.46 11.28
CA VAL A 286 -14.81 5.62 10.18
C VAL A 286 -14.52 7.11 10.02
N ALA A 287 -13.31 7.44 9.68
CA ALA A 287 -12.91 8.79 9.30
C ALA A 287 -12.27 8.78 7.91
N LEU A 288 -12.63 9.78 7.10
CA LEU A 288 -11.94 10.10 5.86
C LEU A 288 -11.01 11.27 6.13
N HIS A 289 -9.71 11.03 6.15
CA HIS A 289 -8.70 12.10 6.20
C HIS A 289 -8.35 12.56 4.79
N VAL A 290 -8.20 13.86 4.63
CA VAL A 290 -7.86 14.51 3.37
C VAL A 290 -6.62 15.37 3.60
N GLY A 291 -5.48 14.92 3.08
CA GLY A 291 -4.21 15.65 3.15
C GLY A 291 -3.87 16.29 1.82
N ILE A 292 -3.41 17.53 1.84
CA ILE A 292 -2.92 18.27 0.67
C ILE A 292 -1.39 18.36 0.78
N LYS A 293 -0.69 17.91 -0.25
CA LYS A 293 0.77 18.03 -0.34
C LYS A 293 1.14 19.48 -0.63
N CYS A 294 2.14 20.01 0.10
CA CYS A 294 2.78 21.30 -0.21
C CYS A 294 3.66 21.23 -1.45
#